data_ec9f1c02336f16e887863b0bdb9cda4c
#
_entry.id   ec9f1c02336f16e887863b0bdb9cda4c
#
_cell.length_a   1.000
_cell.length_b   1.000
_cell.length_c   1.000
_cell.angle_alpha   90.00
_cell.angle_beta   90.00
_cell.angle_gamma   90.00
#
_symmetry.space_group_name_H-M   'P 1'
#
loop_
_entity.id
_entity.type
_entity.pdbx_description
1 polymer ?
#
loop_
_entity_poly.entity_id
_entity_poly.type
_entity_poly.pdbx_seq_one_letter_code
_entity_poly.pdbx_strand_id
1 'polypeptide(L)'
;MAVTLPRNAEVAEQFDLLADLLELDGEQQFRVLAYRRAADQIRSSGSPIAQLALDGRAKNLPGIGKTIESKIVQIVDTGEIEALTRRKEKIPAGVAEFLRLPALGPK
;
A
#
# COMPACT_ATOMS: atom_id res chain seq x y z
N MET A 1 -1.44 -14.20 22.46
CA MET A 1 -1.17 -12.82 22.15
C MET A 1 -1.96 -12.38 20.92
N ALA A 2 -2.60 -11.24 21.00
CA ALA A 2 -3.41 -10.76 19.90
C ALA A 2 -2.54 -10.11 18.84
N VAL A 3 -2.86 -10.40 17.59
CA VAL A 3 -2.20 -9.75 16.47
C VAL A 3 -3.11 -8.60 16.02
N THR A 4 -2.55 -7.39 16.03
CA THR A 4 -3.31 -6.23 15.60
C THR A 4 -3.14 -6.07 14.08
N LEU A 5 -4.25 -6.17 13.37
CA LEU A 5 -4.22 -5.98 11.92
C LEU A 5 -4.15 -4.48 11.61
N PRO A 6 -3.50 -4.11 10.52
CA PRO A 6 -3.46 -2.70 10.11
C PRO A 6 -4.87 -2.21 9.78
N ARG A 7 -5.11 -0.95 10.10
CA ARG A 7 -6.40 -0.34 9.82
C ARG A 7 -6.48 0.04 8.35
N ASN A 8 -7.70 0.21 7.86
CA ASN A 8 -7.91 0.57 6.46
C ASN A 8 -7.12 1.82 6.07
N ALA A 9 -7.11 2.84 6.95
CA ALA A 9 -6.37 4.06 6.64
C ALA A 9 -4.88 3.80 6.46
N GLU A 10 -4.32 2.91 7.27
CA GLU A 10 -2.91 2.57 7.18
C GLU A 10 -2.60 1.80 5.89
N VAL A 11 -3.49 0.88 5.53
CA VAL A 11 -3.32 0.12 4.30
C VAL A 11 -3.43 1.03 3.09
N ALA A 12 -4.45 1.90 3.10
CA ALA A 12 -4.67 2.82 1.99
C ALA A 12 -3.48 3.76 1.80
N GLU A 13 -2.90 4.22 2.90
CA GLU A 13 -1.75 5.10 2.84
C GLU A 13 -0.58 4.45 2.10
N GLN A 14 -0.37 3.16 2.31
CA GLN A 14 0.69 2.45 1.62
C GLN A 14 0.46 2.41 0.11
N PHE A 15 -0.79 2.23 -0.31
CA PHE A 15 -1.09 2.23 -1.73
C PHE A 15 -0.93 3.62 -2.34
N ASP A 16 -1.30 4.67 -1.61
CA ASP A 16 -1.07 6.03 -2.10
C ASP A 16 0.43 6.31 -2.24
N LEU A 17 1.20 5.87 -1.25
CA LEU A 17 2.65 6.05 -1.30
C LEU A 17 3.26 5.30 -2.49
N LEU A 18 2.80 4.07 -2.71
CA LEU A 18 3.26 3.31 -3.85
C LEU A 18 2.92 4.01 -5.16
N ALA A 19 1.70 4.55 -5.26
CA ALA A 19 1.31 5.30 -6.45
C ALA A 19 2.21 6.52 -6.66
N ASP A 20 2.52 7.24 -5.58
CA ASP A 20 3.41 8.40 -5.67
C ASP A 20 4.78 8.01 -6.21
N LEU A 21 5.34 6.91 -5.71
CA LEU A 21 6.65 6.47 -6.14
C LEU A 21 6.65 5.98 -7.57
N LEU A 22 5.58 5.31 -7.98
CA LEU A 22 5.44 4.88 -9.37
C LEU A 22 5.37 6.08 -10.31
N GLU A 23 4.66 7.11 -9.88
CA GLU A 23 4.56 8.33 -10.67
C GLU A 23 5.93 9.00 -10.84
N LEU A 24 6.71 9.03 -9.78
CA LEU A 24 8.07 9.59 -9.84
C LEU A 24 8.96 8.78 -10.77
N ASP A 25 8.74 7.47 -10.85
CA ASP A 25 9.52 6.59 -11.71
C ASP A 25 9.10 6.68 -13.18
N GLY A 26 8.04 7.43 -13.47
CA GLY A 26 7.53 7.53 -14.83
C GLY A 26 6.73 6.32 -15.28
N GLU A 27 6.18 5.57 -14.33
CA GLU A 27 5.34 4.43 -14.66
C GLU A 27 4.07 4.84 -15.38
N GLN A 28 3.46 3.89 -16.07
CA GLN A 28 2.27 4.18 -16.82
C GLN A 28 1.15 4.66 -15.92
N GLN A 29 0.46 5.69 -16.39
CA GLN A 29 -0.54 6.36 -15.58
C GLN A 29 -1.66 5.44 -15.11
N PHE A 30 -2.03 4.46 -15.92
CA PHE A 30 -3.11 3.57 -15.52
C PHE A 30 -2.74 2.73 -14.28
N ARG A 31 -1.45 2.43 -14.09
CA ARG A 31 -1.01 1.70 -12.90
C ARG A 31 -1.08 2.60 -11.68
N VAL A 32 -0.64 3.84 -11.83
CA VAL A 32 -0.71 4.82 -10.75
C VAL A 32 -2.17 4.98 -10.31
N LEU A 33 -3.07 5.16 -11.27
CA LEU A 33 -4.48 5.33 -10.97
C LEU A 33 -5.10 4.10 -10.34
N ALA A 34 -4.65 2.91 -10.74
CA ALA A 34 -5.18 1.67 -10.16
C ALA A 34 -4.89 1.61 -8.67
N TYR A 35 -3.69 2.00 -8.26
CA TYR A 35 -3.34 1.99 -6.85
C TYR A 35 -4.05 3.10 -6.07
N ARG A 36 -4.26 4.27 -6.68
CA ARG A 36 -5.01 5.33 -6.03
C ARG A 36 -6.49 4.94 -5.84
N ARG A 37 -7.06 4.26 -6.83
CA ARG A 37 -8.43 3.77 -6.70
C ARG A 37 -8.54 2.71 -5.61
N ALA A 38 -7.54 1.84 -5.53
CA ALA A 38 -7.52 0.84 -4.47
C ALA A 38 -7.50 1.52 -3.10
N ALA A 39 -6.67 2.55 -2.93
CA ALA A 39 -6.60 3.28 -1.68
C ALA A 39 -7.96 3.90 -1.33
N ASP A 40 -8.62 4.50 -2.32
CA ASP A 40 -9.93 5.11 -2.10
C ASP A 40 -10.96 4.06 -1.69
N GLN A 41 -10.96 2.93 -2.37
CA GLN A 41 -11.89 1.85 -2.08
C GLN A 41 -11.67 1.33 -0.65
N ILE A 42 -10.41 1.18 -0.26
CA ILE A 42 -10.07 0.71 1.07
C ILE A 42 -10.55 1.69 2.13
N ARG A 43 -10.35 2.98 1.91
CA ARG A 43 -10.81 3.99 2.87
C ARG A 43 -12.32 4.03 2.99
N SER A 44 -13.02 3.75 1.90
CA SER A 44 -14.48 3.77 1.86
C SER A 44 -15.10 2.49 2.39
N SER A 45 -14.31 1.46 2.56
CA SER A 45 -14.84 0.16 2.96
C SER A 45 -15.31 0.20 4.41
N GLY A 46 -16.48 -0.37 4.65
CA GLY A 46 -16.99 -0.51 6.00
C GLY A 46 -16.44 -1.71 6.72
N SER A 47 -15.66 -2.55 6.02
CA SER A 47 -15.11 -3.76 6.57
C SER A 47 -13.59 -3.66 6.65
N PRO A 48 -12.95 -4.35 7.62
CA PRO A 48 -11.49 -4.33 7.72
C PRO A 48 -10.85 -5.05 6.54
N ILE A 49 -10.17 -4.28 5.71
CA ILE A 49 -9.61 -4.81 4.46
C ILE A 49 -8.54 -5.87 4.72
N ALA A 50 -7.78 -5.71 5.81
CA ALA A 50 -6.74 -6.68 6.14
C ALA A 50 -7.35 -8.06 6.39
N GLN A 51 -8.44 -8.12 7.12
CA GLN A 51 -9.11 -9.38 7.39
C GLN A 51 -9.69 -9.98 6.11
N LEU A 52 -10.30 -9.13 5.27
CA LEU A 52 -10.85 -9.60 4.00
C LEU A 52 -9.75 -10.20 3.12
N ALA A 53 -8.58 -9.58 3.11
CA ALA A 53 -7.47 -10.08 2.31
C ALA A 53 -6.98 -11.42 2.81
N LEU A 54 -6.88 -11.57 4.14
CA LEU A 54 -6.48 -12.85 4.72
C LEU A 54 -7.47 -13.95 4.40
N ASP A 55 -8.75 -13.60 4.30
CA ASP A 55 -9.81 -14.55 3.96
C ASP A 55 -9.92 -14.80 2.46
N GLY A 56 -9.12 -14.13 1.65
CA GLY A 56 -9.19 -14.27 0.20
C GLY A 56 -10.41 -13.60 -0.41
N ARG A 57 -10.99 -12.63 0.26
CA ARG A 57 -12.24 -11.98 -0.15
C ARG A 57 -12.08 -10.53 -0.58
N ALA A 58 -10.92 -9.93 -0.32
CA ALA A 58 -10.71 -8.53 -0.70
C ALA A 58 -10.81 -8.34 -2.21
N LYS A 59 -10.39 -9.32 -2.98
CA LYS A 59 -10.40 -9.24 -4.44
C LYS A 59 -11.82 -9.11 -5.01
N ASN A 60 -12.84 -9.36 -4.19
CA ASN A 60 -14.23 -9.23 -4.63
C ASN A 60 -14.72 -7.79 -4.58
N LEU A 61 -13.95 -6.90 -3.98
CA LEU A 61 -14.33 -5.49 -3.94
C LEU A 61 -13.95 -4.78 -5.23
N PRO A 62 -14.78 -3.82 -5.67
CA PRO A 62 -14.43 -3.04 -6.87
C PRO A 62 -13.08 -2.36 -6.68
N GLY A 63 -12.24 -2.43 -7.69
CA GLY A 63 -10.93 -1.80 -7.63
C GLY A 63 -9.87 -2.59 -6.88
N ILE A 64 -10.26 -3.72 -6.29
CA ILE A 64 -9.32 -4.59 -5.58
C ILE A 64 -9.26 -5.92 -6.32
N GLY A 65 -8.22 -6.13 -7.08
CA GLY A 65 -8.03 -7.40 -7.76
C GLY A 65 -7.09 -8.30 -6.97
N LYS A 66 -6.73 -9.43 -7.56
CA LYS A 66 -5.82 -10.38 -6.91
C LYS A 66 -4.48 -9.77 -6.56
N THR A 67 -3.95 -8.93 -7.44
CA THR A 67 -2.65 -8.31 -7.22
C THR A 67 -2.70 -7.38 -6.02
N ILE A 68 -3.76 -6.58 -5.93
CA ILE A 68 -3.92 -5.65 -4.81
C ILE A 68 -4.12 -6.45 -3.51
N GLU A 69 -4.95 -7.48 -3.57
CA GLU A 69 -5.19 -8.32 -2.39
C GLU A 69 -3.88 -8.92 -1.88
N SER A 70 -3.04 -9.40 -2.79
CA SER A 70 -1.75 -9.98 -2.44
C SER A 70 -0.87 -8.96 -1.73
N LYS A 71 -0.90 -7.70 -2.19
CA LYS A 71 -0.12 -6.65 -1.56
C LYS A 71 -0.66 -6.29 -0.18
N ILE A 72 -1.96 -6.39 0.01
CA ILE A 72 -2.55 -6.18 1.34
C ILE A 72 -2.04 -7.26 2.30
N VAL A 73 -1.97 -8.50 1.83
CA VAL A 73 -1.44 -9.59 2.65
C VAL A 73 0.02 -9.32 3.01
N GLN A 74 0.80 -8.76 2.09
CA GLN A 74 2.19 -8.38 2.39
C GLN A 74 2.25 -7.38 3.54
N ILE A 75 1.35 -6.40 3.54
CA ILE A 75 1.30 -5.41 4.60
C ILE A 75 0.98 -6.08 5.94
N VAL A 76 0.05 -7.02 5.95
CA VAL A 76 -0.30 -7.75 7.16
C VAL A 76 0.91 -8.54 7.68
N ASP A 77 1.62 -9.16 6.76
CA ASP A 77 2.73 -10.06 7.07
C ASP A 77 3.98 -9.32 7.56
N THR A 78 4.34 -8.26 6.87
CA THR A 78 5.62 -7.60 7.09
C THR A 78 5.50 -6.12 7.48
N GLY A 79 4.30 -5.57 7.43
CA GLY A 79 4.07 -4.18 7.75
C GLY A 79 4.19 -3.25 6.56
N GLU A 80 4.60 -3.77 5.41
CA GLU A 80 4.85 -2.92 4.24
C GLU A 80 4.71 -3.72 2.96
N ILE A 81 4.30 -3.05 1.88
CA ILE A 81 4.27 -3.66 0.57
C ILE A 81 5.72 -3.86 0.09
N GLU A 82 6.02 -5.06 -0.38
CA GLU A 82 7.38 -5.39 -0.83
C GLU A 82 7.89 -4.41 -1.89
N ALA A 83 7.03 -3.99 -2.79
CA ALA A 83 7.41 -3.04 -3.83
C ALA A 83 7.88 -1.71 -3.23
N LEU A 84 7.28 -1.30 -2.11
CA LEU A 84 7.71 -0.09 -1.41
C LEU A 84 9.09 -0.28 -0.79
N THR A 85 9.30 -1.43 -0.16
CA THR A 85 10.59 -1.73 0.44
C THR A 85 11.71 -1.66 -0.59
N ARG A 86 11.48 -2.26 -1.74
CA ARG A 86 12.47 -2.26 -2.81
C ARG A 86 12.75 -0.87 -3.34
N ARG A 87 11.71 -0.07 -3.49
CA ARG A 87 11.87 1.28 -4.01
C ARG A 87 12.62 2.18 -3.03
N LYS A 88 12.37 2.01 -1.74
CA LYS A 88 13.10 2.76 -0.73
C LYS A 88 14.59 2.44 -0.78
N GLU A 89 14.93 1.18 -1.02
CA GLU A 89 16.32 0.77 -1.11
C GLU A 89 17.04 1.40 -2.29
N LYS A 90 16.29 1.72 -3.34
CA LYS A 90 16.85 2.32 -4.54
C LYS A 90 16.92 3.85 -4.49
N ILE A 91 16.20 4.45 -3.56
CA ILE A 91 16.16 5.91 -3.44
C ILE A 91 17.26 6.37 -2.52
N PRO A 92 18.13 7.31 -2.98
CA PRO A 92 19.15 7.87 -2.09
C PRO A 92 18.51 8.50 -0.86
N ALA A 93 19.19 8.40 0.27
CA ALA A 93 18.67 8.90 1.53
C ALA A 93 18.15 10.33 1.47
N GLY A 94 18.89 11.22 0.78
CA GLY A 94 18.46 12.61 0.67
C GLY A 94 17.15 12.77 -0.06
N VAL A 95 16.94 11.97 -1.11
CA VAL A 95 15.69 12.03 -1.87
C VAL A 95 14.54 11.47 -1.04
N ALA A 96 14.80 10.39 -0.32
CA ALA A 96 13.78 9.79 0.52
C ALA A 96 13.30 10.78 1.58
N GLU A 97 14.23 11.48 2.20
CA GLU A 97 13.91 12.53 3.16
C GLU A 97 13.05 13.62 2.55
N PHE A 98 13.43 14.04 1.36
CA PHE A 98 12.71 15.07 0.64
C PHE A 98 11.28 14.68 0.37
N LEU A 99 11.04 13.40 0.09
CA LEU A 99 9.71 12.88 -0.16
C LEU A 99 8.91 12.66 1.11
N ARG A 100 9.56 12.74 2.26
CA ARG A 100 8.92 12.57 3.55
C ARG A 100 8.23 11.23 3.69
N LEU A 101 8.91 10.19 3.28
CA LEU A 101 8.36 8.84 3.39
C LEU A 101 8.26 8.47 4.87
N PRO A 102 7.08 8.08 5.35
CA PRO A 102 6.89 7.83 6.80
C PRO A 102 7.85 6.82 7.39
N ALA A 103 8.17 5.80 6.66
CA ALA A 103 9.05 4.75 7.16
C ALA A 103 10.49 5.19 7.30
N LEU A 104 10.81 6.39 6.83
CA LEU A 104 12.17 6.91 6.87
C LEU A 104 12.34 7.99 7.92
N GLY A 105 11.31 8.27 8.62
CA GLY A 105 11.42 9.20 9.73
C GLY A 105 12.25 8.54 10.77
N PRO A 106 13.16 9.12 11.35
CA PRO A 106 13.91 8.54 12.42
C PRO A 106 14.17 9.26 13.56
N LYS A 107 13.84 9.24 13.11
CA LYS A 107 14.01 9.55 13.78
C LYS A 107 14.34 9.80 14.31
#